data_847374d388dc9366ae13261463deeb4d
#
_entry.id   847374d388dc9366ae13261463deeb4d
#
_cell.length_a   1.000
_cell.length_b   1.000
_cell.length_c   1.000
_cell.angle_alpha   90.00
_cell.angle_beta   90.00
_cell.angle_gamma   90.00
#
_symmetry.space_group_name_H-M   'P 1'
#
loop_
_entity.id
_entity.type
_entity.pdbx_description
1 polymer ?
#
loop_
_entity_poly.entity_id
_entity_poly.type
_entity_poly.pdbx_seq_one_letter_code
_entity_poly.pdbx_strand_id
1 'polypeptide(L)'
;MPGYCFDTSSLIECWTRTYPPDVVPGLWEKLDDAIAHTAVVCPEEVREELKRQDDDLSAWLAARPYVYVPLDEPIQRATAEVLRDHSKLMKATKNRNGADPFVIATAKVRRLTVVTEERGGTEAKPKIPSVCATLGIRCIDVLAFIREQGWSFS
;
A
#
# COMPACT_ATOMS: atom_id res chain seq x y z
N MET A 1 -17.55 -1.53 -6.20
CA MET A 1 -16.79 -0.40 -5.60
C MET A 1 -15.33 -0.55 -5.92
N PRO A 2 -14.67 0.49 -6.41
CA PRO A 2 -13.23 0.44 -6.58
C PRO A 2 -12.56 0.33 -5.21
N GLY A 3 -11.54 -0.51 -5.13
CA GLY A 3 -10.78 -0.70 -3.91
C GLY A 3 -9.38 -0.14 -4.06
N TYR A 4 -8.69 -0.06 -2.93
CA TYR A 4 -7.36 0.54 -2.83
C TYR A 4 -6.42 -0.38 -2.09
N CYS A 5 -5.20 -0.50 -2.59
CA CYS A 5 -4.14 -1.27 -1.97
C CYS A 5 -3.05 -0.31 -1.48
N PHE A 6 -2.87 -0.22 -0.18
CA PHE A 6 -1.90 0.69 0.42
C PHE A 6 -0.55 -0.02 0.59
N ASP A 7 0.53 0.69 0.32
CA ASP A 7 1.86 0.19 0.62
C ASP A 7 2.28 0.58 2.03
N THR A 8 3.41 0.02 2.47
CA THR A 8 3.93 0.27 3.81
C THR A 8 4.28 1.75 4.00
N SER A 9 4.92 2.36 2.99
CA SER A 9 5.37 3.75 3.11
C SER A 9 4.22 4.73 3.30
N SER A 10 3.10 4.52 2.61
CA SER A 10 1.94 5.39 2.74
C SER A 10 1.32 5.31 4.13
N LEU A 11 1.24 4.11 4.69
CA LEU A 11 0.70 3.92 6.04
C LEU A 11 1.59 4.56 7.10
N ILE A 12 2.90 4.33 7.02
CA ILE A 12 3.86 4.88 7.98
C ILE A 12 3.90 6.41 7.90
N GLU A 13 3.95 6.96 6.69
CA GLU A 13 3.98 8.41 6.48
C GLU A 13 2.74 9.08 7.05
N CYS A 14 1.55 8.50 6.83
CA CYS A 14 0.31 9.02 7.39
C CYS A 14 0.31 8.98 8.92
N TRP A 15 0.74 7.86 9.47
CA TRP A 15 0.70 7.66 10.92
C TRP A 15 1.67 8.55 11.67
N THR A 16 2.88 8.72 11.12
CA THR A 16 3.97 9.39 11.84
C THR A 16 4.11 10.86 11.51
N ARG A 17 3.69 11.29 10.32
CA ARG A 17 4.06 12.62 9.84
C ARG A 17 2.93 13.44 9.25
N THR A 18 2.25 12.95 8.23
CA THR A 18 1.30 13.79 7.49
C THR A 18 -0.07 13.88 8.15
N TYR A 19 -0.56 12.78 8.69
CA TYR A 19 -1.90 12.72 9.26
C TYR A 19 -1.93 11.88 10.53
N PRO A 20 -1.09 12.21 11.53
CA PRO A 20 -1.03 11.35 12.73
C PRO A 20 -2.35 11.33 13.49
N PRO A 21 -2.70 10.22 14.16
CA PRO A 21 -3.99 10.06 14.81
C PRO A 21 -4.29 11.08 15.91
N ASP A 22 -3.26 11.62 16.55
CA ASP A 22 -3.44 12.65 17.58
C ASP A 22 -3.81 14.01 16.97
N VAL A 23 -3.47 14.23 15.69
CA VAL A 23 -3.77 15.48 14.99
C VAL A 23 -4.98 15.34 14.08
N VAL A 24 -5.09 14.22 13.37
CA VAL A 24 -6.18 13.99 12.42
C VAL A 24 -6.89 12.68 12.74
N PRO A 25 -7.54 12.57 13.90
CA PRO A 25 -8.21 11.32 14.29
C PRO A 25 -9.31 10.92 13.30
N GLY A 26 -9.96 11.89 12.67
CA GLY A 26 -11.04 11.63 11.72
C GLY A 26 -10.61 10.81 10.52
N LEU A 27 -9.37 10.98 10.06
CA LEU A 27 -8.86 10.15 8.95
C LEU A 27 -8.82 8.67 9.35
N TRP A 28 -8.34 8.39 10.57
CA TRP A 28 -8.21 7.00 11.03
C TRP A 28 -9.55 6.35 11.31
N GLU A 29 -10.54 7.13 11.73
CA GLU A 29 -11.92 6.65 11.86
C GLU A 29 -12.50 6.30 10.48
N LYS A 30 -12.26 7.14 9.46
CA LYS A 30 -12.69 6.87 8.09
C LYS A 30 -11.96 5.67 7.48
N LEU A 31 -10.66 5.55 7.75
CA LEU A 31 -9.89 4.40 7.30
C LEU A 31 -10.37 3.10 7.95
N ASP A 32 -10.68 3.14 9.24
CA ASP A 32 -11.24 1.98 9.95
C ASP A 32 -12.52 1.50 9.24
N ASP A 33 -13.41 2.42 8.92
CA ASP A 33 -14.64 2.11 8.21
C ASP A 33 -14.37 1.54 6.81
N ALA A 34 -13.45 2.17 6.06
CA ALA A 34 -13.09 1.70 4.72
C ALA A 34 -12.45 0.31 4.76
N ILE A 35 -11.65 0.03 5.77
CA ILE A 35 -11.06 -1.30 5.98
C ILE A 35 -12.16 -2.32 6.28
N ALA A 36 -13.10 -1.96 7.15
CA ALA A 36 -14.21 -2.84 7.52
C ALA A 36 -15.08 -3.22 6.31
N HIS A 37 -15.18 -2.32 5.32
CA HIS A 37 -15.94 -2.56 4.09
C HIS A 37 -15.07 -3.10 2.94
N THR A 38 -13.85 -3.51 3.24
CA THR A 38 -12.86 -4.04 2.28
C THR A 38 -12.51 -3.10 1.13
N ALA A 39 -12.75 -1.80 1.30
CA ALA A 39 -12.36 -0.79 0.31
C ALA A 39 -10.87 -0.46 0.39
N VAL A 40 -10.25 -0.66 1.55
CA VAL A 40 -8.81 -0.46 1.76
C VAL A 40 -8.21 -1.77 2.25
N VAL A 41 -7.21 -2.24 1.53
CA VAL A 41 -6.49 -3.47 1.88
C VAL A 41 -4.99 -3.25 1.70
N CYS A 42 -4.19 -4.18 2.21
CA CYS A 42 -2.77 -4.27 1.91
C CYS A 42 -2.36 -5.75 1.91
N PRO A 43 -1.27 -6.11 1.23
CA PRO A 43 -0.82 -7.49 1.26
C PRO A 43 -0.28 -7.85 2.64
N GLU A 44 -0.35 -9.12 2.99
CA GLU A 44 0.07 -9.57 4.32
C GLU A 44 1.56 -9.32 4.59
N GLU A 45 2.37 -9.17 3.54
CA GLU A 45 3.79 -8.85 3.67
C GLU A 45 4.05 -7.48 4.31
N VAL A 46 3.08 -6.57 4.20
CA VAL A 46 3.15 -5.27 4.87
C VAL A 46 3.20 -5.44 6.38
N ARG A 47 2.54 -6.48 6.91
CA ARG A 47 2.54 -6.79 8.35
C ARG A 47 3.97 -6.94 8.90
N GLU A 48 4.80 -7.68 8.17
CA GLU A 48 6.18 -7.94 8.61
C GLU A 48 7.02 -6.67 8.59
N GLU A 49 6.84 -5.83 7.59
CA GLU A 49 7.55 -4.56 7.52
C GLU A 49 7.15 -3.62 8.65
N LEU A 50 5.85 -3.54 8.94
CA LEU A 50 5.35 -2.67 10.00
C LEU A 50 5.85 -3.09 11.38
N LYS A 51 5.94 -4.39 11.64
CA LYS A 51 6.45 -4.89 12.91
C LYS A 51 7.88 -4.41 13.19
N ARG A 52 8.66 -4.19 12.14
CA ARG A 52 10.04 -3.73 12.29
C ARG A 52 10.17 -2.22 12.39
N GLN A 53 9.17 -1.46 11.94
CA GLN A 53 9.28 -0.02 11.80
C GLN A 53 8.38 0.79 12.73
N ASP A 54 7.21 0.30 13.07
CA ASP A 54 6.26 1.07 13.87
C ASP A 54 5.33 0.17 14.67
N ASP A 55 5.56 0.12 15.98
CA ASP A 55 4.79 -0.73 16.89
C ASP A 55 3.34 -0.29 17.05
N ASP A 56 3.09 1.04 17.11
CA ASP A 56 1.75 1.57 17.32
C ASP A 56 0.85 1.36 16.11
N LEU A 57 1.36 1.64 14.92
CA LEU A 57 0.63 1.39 13.69
C LEU A 57 0.40 -0.10 13.48
N SER A 58 1.43 -0.90 13.76
CA SER A 58 1.32 -2.35 13.66
C SER A 58 0.21 -2.89 14.56
N ALA A 59 0.13 -2.38 15.80
CA ALA A 59 -0.91 -2.75 16.76
C ALA A 59 -2.29 -2.31 16.28
N TRP A 60 -2.41 -1.12 15.73
CA TRP A 60 -3.68 -0.62 15.21
C TRP A 60 -4.19 -1.51 14.07
N LEU A 61 -3.32 -1.91 13.16
CA LEU A 61 -3.69 -2.79 12.06
C LEU A 61 -3.91 -4.24 12.52
N ALA A 62 -3.19 -4.68 13.55
CA ALA A 62 -3.37 -6.02 14.11
C ALA A 62 -4.78 -6.22 14.68
N ALA A 63 -5.40 -5.15 15.16
CA ALA A 63 -6.79 -5.16 15.61
C ALA A 63 -7.78 -5.26 14.43
N ARG A 64 -7.30 -5.12 13.19
CA ARG A 64 -8.07 -5.15 11.96
C ARG A 64 -7.46 -6.15 10.97
N PRO A 65 -7.35 -7.43 11.34
CA PRO A 65 -6.59 -8.41 10.55
C PRO A 65 -7.15 -8.63 9.14
N TYR A 66 -8.40 -8.32 8.93
CA TYR A 66 -9.06 -8.42 7.61
C TYR A 66 -8.56 -7.40 6.59
N VAL A 67 -7.72 -6.43 7.01
CA VAL A 67 -7.04 -5.52 6.08
C VAL A 67 -6.03 -6.26 5.20
N TYR A 68 -5.46 -7.34 5.71
CA TYR A 68 -4.39 -8.06 5.03
C TYR A 68 -4.95 -9.08 4.03
N VAL A 69 -4.51 -8.95 2.78
CA VAL A 69 -4.84 -9.90 1.72
C VAL A 69 -3.82 -11.04 1.77
N PRO A 70 -4.27 -12.28 1.93
CA PRO A 70 -3.36 -13.42 1.94
C PRO A 70 -2.67 -13.58 0.58
N LEU A 71 -1.45 -14.11 0.62
CA LEU A 71 -0.69 -14.41 -0.59
C LEU A 71 -1.22 -15.69 -1.24
N ASP A 72 -2.31 -15.55 -1.99
CA ASP A 72 -2.90 -16.68 -2.72
C ASP A 72 -2.13 -16.99 -4.01
N GLU A 73 -2.53 -18.05 -4.69
CA GLU A 73 -1.81 -18.51 -5.88
C GLU A 73 -1.77 -17.47 -7.01
N PRO A 74 -2.89 -16.80 -7.39
CA PRO A 74 -2.83 -15.78 -8.43
C PRO A 74 -1.87 -14.63 -8.07
N ILE A 75 -1.86 -14.20 -6.80
CA ILE A 75 -0.97 -13.13 -6.36
C ILE A 75 0.48 -13.61 -6.38
N GLN A 76 0.75 -14.86 -6.00
CA GLN A 76 2.11 -15.43 -6.08
C GLN A 76 2.63 -15.41 -7.52
N ARG A 77 1.79 -15.81 -8.48
CA ARG A 77 2.16 -15.79 -9.89
C ARG A 77 2.43 -14.38 -10.38
N ALA A 78 1.54 -13.44 -10.03
CA ALA A 78 1.71 -12.04 -10.41
C ALA A 78 2.97 -11.45 -9.79
N THR A 79 3.28 -11.81 -8.54
CA THR A 79 4.51 -11.37 -7.87
C THR A 79 5.74 -11.87 -8.61
N ALA A 80 5.74 -13.14 -9.00
CA ALA A 80 6.85 -13.71 -9.76
C ALA A 80 7.05 -13.00 -11.10
N GLU A 81 5.96 -12.65 -11.78
CA GLU A 81 6.03 -11.90 -13.04
C GLU A 81 6.60 -10.50 -12.83
N VAL A 82 6.17 -9.79 -11.79
CA VAL A 82 6.68 -8.47 -11.45
C VAL A 82 8.18 -8.54 -11.20
N LEU A 83 8.63 -9.52 -10.42
CA LEU A 83 10.05 -9.69 -10.10
C LEU A 83 10.88 -10.08 -11.32
N ARG A 84 10.32 -10.90 -12.22
CA ARG A 84 11.00 -11.28 -13.45
C ARG A 84 11.17 -10.08 -14.38
N ASP A 85 10.10 -9.32 -14.59
CA ASP A 85 10.09 -8.22 -15.56
C ASP A 85 10.69 -6.93 -14.99
N HIS A 86 10.71 -6.80 -13.67
CA HIS A 86 11.21 -5.62 -12.97
C HIS A 86 12.17 -6.03 -11.86
N SER A 87 13.19 -6.83 -12.21
CA SER A 87 14.14 -7.38 -11.23
C SER A 87 14.86 -6.34 -10.40
N LYS A 88 15.04 -5.13 -10.94
CA LYS A 88 15.68 -4.03 -10.20
C LYS A 88 14.81 -3.50 -9.07
N LEU A 89 13.51 -3.73 -9.12
CA LEU A 89 12.62 -3.35 -8.02
C LEU A 89 12.98 -4.11 -6.76
N MET A 90 13.28 -5.40 -6.87
CA MET A 90 13.71 -6.20 -5.73
C MET A 90 15.01 -5.66 -5.13
N LYS A 91 15.97 -5.28 -5.98
CA LYS A 91 17.24 -4.72 -5.51
C LYS A 91 17.04 -3.38 -4.83
N ALA A 92 16.19 -2.52 -5.39
CA ALA A 92 15.90 -1.21 -4.82
C ALA A 92 15.22 -1.29 -3.46
N THR A 93 14.43 -2.34 -3.25
CA THR A 93 13.64 -2.52 -2.02
C THR A 93 14.30 -3.45 -1.01
N LYS A 94 15.36 -4.11 -1.39
CA LYS A 94 16.03 -5.16 -0.61
C LYS A 94 16.27 -4.81 0.85
N ASN A 95 16.65 -3.58 1.13
CA ASN A 95 16.99 -3.14 2.49
C ASN A 95 15.89 -2.30 3.14
N ARG A 96 14.76 -2.10 2.45
CA ARG A 96 13.73 -1.18 2.90
C ARG A 96 12.33 -1.78 2.85
N ASN A 97 11.86 -2.17 1.68
CA ASN A 97 10.47 -2.49 1.43
C ASN A 97 10.33 -3.80 0.65
N GLY A 98 10.48 -4.91 1.32
CA GLY A 98 10.29 -6.22 0.70
C GLY A 98 8.85 -6.46 0.23
N ALA A 99 7.90 -5.64 0.69
CA ALA A 99 6.49 -5.79 0.33
C ALA A 99 6.12 -5.15 -1.00
N ASP A 100 6.96 -4.28 -1.58
CA ASP A 100 6.62 -3.54 -2.81
C ASP A 100 6.12 -4.42 -3.96
N PRO A 101 6.80 -5.53 -4.31
CA PRO A 101 6.31 -6.39 -5.38
C PRO A 101 4.95 -7.01 -5.08
N PHE A 102 4.67 -7.29 -3.81
CA PHE A 102 3.40 -7.87 -3.38
C PHE A 102 2.27 -6.85 -3.45
N VAL A 103 2.54 -5.58 -3.16
CA VAL A 103 1.57 -4.49 -3.30
C VAL A 103 1.13 -4.38 -4.77
N ILE A 104 2.08 -4.35 -5.68
CA ILE A 104 1.82 -4.25 -7.12
C ILE A 104 1.04 -5.47 -7.61
N ALA A 105 1.48 -6.66 -7.22
CA ALA A 105 0.83 -7.91 -7.63
C ALA A 105 -0.60 -8.02 -7.11
N THR A 106 -0.82 -7.64 -5.85
CA THR A 106 -2.15 -7.65 -5.25
C THR A 106 -3.09 -6.71 -5.99
N ALA A 107 -2.63 -5.50 -6.29
CA ALA A 107 -3.41 -4.52 -7.04
C ALA A 107 -3.74 -5.02 -8.44
N LYS A 108 -2.79 -5.67 -9.11
CA LYS A 108 -3.01 -6.22 -10.44
C LYS A 108 -4.09 -7.30 -10.43
N VAL A 109 -3.97 -8.28 -9.53
CA VAL A 109 -4.89 -9.42 -9.46
C VAL A 109 -6.28 -8.99 -9.02
N ARG A 110 -6.36 -8.14 -8.00
CA ARG A 110 -7.63 -7.69 -7.42
C ARG A 110 -8.20 -6.45 -8.10
N ARG A 111 -7.50 -5.90 -9.10
CA ARG A 111 -7.91 -4.69 -9.84
C ARG A 111 -8.13 -3.51 -8.92
N LEU A 112 -7.12 -3.24 -8.10
CA LEU A 112 -7.15 -2.16 -7.12
C LEU A 112 -6.27 -1.00 -7.58
N THR A 113 -6.56 0.19 -7.05
CA THR A 113 -5.68 1.35 -7.18
C THR A 113 -4.63 1.25 -6.08
N VAL A 114 -3.36 1.43 -6.44
CA VAL A 114 -2.27 1.48 -5.46
C VAL A 114 -2.22 2.87 -4.84
N VAL A 115 -2.08 2.91 -3.52
CA VAL A 115 -1.86 4.16 -2.79
C VAL A 115 -0.46 4.11 -2.19
N THR A 116 0.40 5.03 -2.60
CA THR A 116 1.79 5.09 -2.16
C THR A 116 2.26 6.53 -2.01
N GLU A 117 3.17 6.75 -1.08
CA GLU A 117 3.86 8.04 -0.96
C GLU A 117 5.17 8.07 -1.75
N GLU A 118 5.57 6.95 -2.34
CA GLU A 118 6.70 6.94 -3.25
C GLU A 118 6.39 7.76 -4.50
N ARG A 119 7.43 8.37 -5.07
CA ARG A 119 7.30 9.19 -6.27
C ARG A 119 8.35 8.81 -7.30
N GLY A 120 7.93 8.90 -8.57
CA GLY A 120 8.84 8.73 -9.69
C GLY A 120 9.24 7.29 -9.95
N GLY A 121 10.52 7.13 -10.23
CA GLY A 121 11.08 5.85 -10.66
C GLY A 121 11.33 5.84 -12.15
N THR A 122 12.32 5.05 -12.55
CA THR A 122 12.70 4.85 -13.95
C THR A 122 12.90 3.37 -14.18
N GLU A 123 13.14 2.99 -15.42
CA GLU A 123 13.46 1.60 -15.74
C GLU A 123 14.74 1.14 -15.03
N ALA A 124 15.73 2.04 -14.92
CA ALA A 124 16.99 1.75 -14.23
C ALA A 124 16.84 1.71 -12.72
N LYS A 125 15.96 2.56 -12.16
CA LYS A 125 15.68 2.64 -10.71
C LYS A 125 14.18 2.59 -10.50
N PRO A 126 13.56 1.42 -10.63
CA PRO A 126 12.11 1.30 -10.55
C PRO A 126 11.62 1.55 -9.13
N LYS A 127 10.45 2.20 -9.07
CA LYS A 127 9.69 2.39 -7.84
C LYS A 127 8.25 1.99 -8.12
N ILE A 128 7.43 1.93 -7.07
CA ILE A 128 6.03 1.52 -7.24
C ILE A 128 5.33 2.32 -8.35
N PRO A 129 5.39 3.68 -8.39
CA PRO A 129 4.68 4.40 -9.44
C PRO A 129 5.13 4.06 -10.86
N SER A 130 6.45 3.90 -11.08
CA SER A 130 6.96 3.59 -12.41
C SER A 130 6.57 2.21 -12.88
N VAL A 131 6.59 1.22 -11.99
CA VAL A 131 6.17 -0.14 -12.33
C VAL A 131 4.66 -0.19 -12.58
N CYS A 132 3.86 0.49 -11.76
CA CYS A 132 2.42 0.59 -11.96
C CYS A 132 2.10 1.20 -13.33
N ALA A 133 2.81 2.27 -13.71
CA ALA A 133 2.61 2.90 -15.01
C ALA A 133 2.86 1.92 -16.16
N THR A 134 3.92 1.13 -16.07
CA THR A 134 4.24 0.11 -17.06
C THR A 134 3.16 -0.96 -17.16
N LEU A 135 2.58 -1.34 -16.04
CA LEU A 135 1.58 -2.41 -15.97
C LEU A 135 0.13 -1.93 -16.15
N GLY A 136 -0.08 -0.62 -16.31
CA GLY A 136 -1.41 -0.06 -16.44
C GLY A 136 -2.22 -0.10 -15.14
N ILE A 137 -1.53 -0.10 -13.99
CA ILE A 137 -2.16 -0.07 -12.68
C ILE A 137 -2.25 1.39 -12.22
N ARG A 138 -3.44 1.81 -11.83
CA ARG A 138 -3.63 3.16 -11.31
C ARG A 138 -2.91 3.30 -9.98
N CYS A 139 -2.15 4.41 -9.83
CA CYS A 139 -1.33 4.66 -8.66
C CYS A 139 -1.49 6.11 -8.23
N ILE A 140 -1.87 6.33 -6.99
CA ILE A 140 -2.14 7.68 -6.44
C ILE A 140 -1.47 7.82 -5.09
N ASP A 141 -1.36 9.07 -4.59
CA ASP A 141 -0.90 9.32 -3.25
C ASP A 141 -2.09 9.40 -2.26
N VAL A 142 -1.78 9.53 -0.99
CA VAL A 142 -2.83 9.55 0.06
C VAL A 142 -3.73 10.77 -0.08
N LEU A 143 -3.19 11.94 -0.42
CA LEU A 143 -4.02 13.13 -0.60
C LEU A 143 -5.05 12.94 -1.71
N ALA A 144 -4.63 12.37 -2.84
CA ALA A 144 -5.56 12.06 -3.93
C ALA A 144 -6.60 11.04 -3.48
N PHE A 145 -6.20 10.04 -2.70
CA PHE A 145 -7.13 9.06 -2.13
C PHE A 145 -8.19 9.75 -1.27
N ILE A 146 -7.78 10.64 -0.36
CA ILE A 146 -8.71 11.38 0.51
C ILE A 146 -9.69 12.18 -0.33
N ARG A 147 -9.20 12.87 -1.36
CA ARG A 147 -10.06 13.65 -2.25
C ARG A 147 -11.07 12.80 -3.02
N GLU A 148 -10.64 11.63 -3.47
CA GLU A 148 -11.55 10.71 -4.17
C GLU A 148 -12.65 10.18 -3.27
N GLN A 149 -12.36 10.01 -1.98
CA GLN A 149 -13.38 9.59 -1.02
C GLN A 149 -14.35 10.72 -0.67
N GLY A 150 -14.03 11.95 -1.01
CA GLY A 150 -14.82 13.10 -0.63
C GLY A 150 -14.71 13.43 0.85
N TRP A 151 -13.65 12.96 1.51
CA TRP A 151 -13.44 13.23 2.92
C TRP A 151 -12.85 14.62 3.12
N SER A 152 -13.31 15.30 4.16
CA SER A 152 -12.72 16.54 4.62
C SER A 152 -12.69 16.54 6.14
N PHE A 153 -11.69 17.21 6.69
CA PHE A 153 -11.48 17.26 8.13
C PHE A 153 -11.33 18.72 8.55
N SER A 154 -12.10 19.12 9.56
CA SER A 154 -12.09 20.49 10.05
C SER A 154 -11.73 20.56 11.53
#